data_b5bda49d35f004b62fbdfc97e665ded8
#
_entry.id   b5bda49d35f004b62fbdfc97e665ded8
#
_cell.length_a   1.000
_cell.length_b   1.000
_cell.length_c   1.000
_cell.angle_alpha   90.00
_cell.angle_beta   90.00
_cell.angle_gamma   90.00
#
_symmetry.space_group_name_H-M   'P 1'
#
loop_
_entity.id
_entity.type
_entity.pdbx_description
1 polymer ?
#
loop_
_entity_poly.entity_id
_entity_poly.type
_entity_poly.pdbx_seq_one_letter_code
_entity_poly.pdbx_strand_id
1 'polypeptide(L)'
;FDERDNLQVLYGELVQTLEALARSYEVLFVDDGSTDGSREVLAEIQSHDEHVRVIELRRNFGQTAALAAGFDSAVGGIVITMDADGQNDPKDIPLLLSEIERGFDMACGWRYERKENFWLRRFPSMVANQLISWTTDVKLHDYGCTLRAMRQEVVKDLHLYGEMHRFIPAIASWMGLRL
;
A
#
# COMPACT_ATOMS: atom_id res chain seq x y z
N PHE A 1 8.97 -1.27 8.26
CA PHE A 1 9.83 -1.14 9.46
C PHE A 1 10.01 -2.52 10.08
N ASP A 2 11.27 -3.00 10.21
CA ASP A 2 11.66 -4.28 10.81
C ASP A 2 10.94 -5.51 10.18
N GLU A 3 11.05 -5.65 8.85
CA GLU A 3 10.41 -6.71 8.07
C GLU A 3 11.43 -7.60 7.32
N ARG A 4 12.66 -7.67 7.80
CA ARG A 4 13.78 -8.36 7.15
C ARG A 4 13.42 -9.72 6.58
N ASP A 5 12.75 -10.55 7.36
CA ASP A 5 12.48 -11.94 7.01
C ASP A 5 11.41 -12.09 5.91
N ASN A 6 10.60 -11.05 5.70
CA ASN A 6 9.53 -11.03 4.72
C ASN A 6 9.99 -10.45 3.36
N LEU A 7 11.04 -9.62 3.33
CA LEU A 7 11.41 -8.83 2.15
C LEU A 7 11.75 -9.66 0.92
N GLN A 8 12.56 -10.71 1.07
CA GLN A 8 12.97 -11.55 -0.07
C GLN A 8 11.78 -12.32 -0.67
N VAL A 9 10.89 -12.82 0.18
CA VAL A 9 9.70 -13.55 -0.25
C VAL A 9 8.76 -12.61 -0.99
N LEU A 10 8.46 -11.45 -0.39
CA LEU A 10 7.60 -10.42 -1.00
C LEU A 10 8.16 -9.94 -2.34
N TYR A 11 9.47 -9.66 -2.41
CA TYR A 11 10.12 -9.24 -3.65
C TYR A 11 9.95 -10.29 -4.75
N GLY A 12 10.20 -11.57 -4.44
CA GLY A 12 10.06 -12.65 -5.43
C GLY A 12 8.61 -12.79 -5.95
N GLU A 13 7.61 -12.67 -5.08
CA GLU A 13 6.20 -12.72 -5.45
C GLU A 13 5.77 -11.48 -6.26
N LEU A 14 6.27 -10.30 -5.91
CA LEU A 14 6.05 -9.05 -6.65
C LEU A 14 6.60 -9.15 -8.07
N VAL A 15 7.87 -9.51 -8.23
CA VAL A 15 8.50 -9.62 -9.55
C VAL A 15 7.75 -10.62 -10.41
N GLN A 16 7.44 -11.81 -9.91
CA GLN A 16 6.68 -12.82 -10.64
C GLN A 16 5.33 -12.27 -11.14
N THR A 17 4.63 -11.52 -10.29
CA THR A 17 3.33 -10.94 -10.64
C THR A 17 3.47 -9.81 -11.65
N LEU A 18 4.43 -8.91 -11.45
CA LEU A 18 4.62 -7.73 -12.29
C LEU A 18 5.14 -8.10 -13.70
N GLU A 19 6.07 -9.05 -13.80
CA GLU A 19 6.53 -9.56 -15.10
C GLU A 19 5.40 -10.21 -15.90
N ALA A 20 4.50 -10.96 -15.24
CA ALA A 20 3.35 -11.57 -15.88
C ALA A 20 2.36 -10.55 -16.48
N LEU A 21 2.36 -9.31 -15.99
CA LEU A 21 1.54 -8.22 -16.52
C LEU A 21 2.04 -7.65 -17.86
N ALA A 22 3.29 -7.92 -18.23
CA ALA A 22 3.93 -7.40 -19.45
C ALA A 22 3.82 -5.86 -19.58
N ARG A 23 3.95 -5.13 -18.47
CA ARG A 23 3.93 -3.66 -18.39
C ARG A 23 5.23 -3.15 -17.80
N SER A 24 5.60 -1.92 -18.13
CA SER A 24 6.68 -1.24 -17.40
C SER A 24 6.27 -1.00 -15.94
N TYR A 25 7.19 -1.25 -15.03
CA TYR A 25 6.97 -1.06 -13.60
C TYR A 25 8.23 -0.57 -12.89
N GLU A 26 8.05 -0.03 -11.73
CA GLU A 26 9.08 0.20 -10.72
C GLU A 26 8.58 -0.34 -9.38
N VAL A 27 9.49 -0.76 -8.53
CA VAL A 27 9.22 -1.16 -7.14
C VAL A 27 9.94 -0.20 -6.21
N LEU A 28 9.18 0.55 -5.42
CA LEU A 28 9.71 1.47 -4.41
C LEU A 28 9.58 0.85 -3.02
N PHE A 29 10.69 0.41 -2.45
CA PHE A 29 10.72 0.08 -1.03
C PHE A 29 11.01 1.34 -0.22
N VAL A 30 10.15 1.62 0.75
CA VAL A 30 10.37 2.71 1.71
C VAL A 30 10.67 2.10 3.07
N ASP A 31 11.92 2.21 3.49
CA ASP A 31 12.34 1.78 4.82
C ASP A 31 12.17 2.91 5.84
N ASP A 32 11.29 2.72 6.79
CA ASP A 32 11.00 3.68 7.85
C ASP A 32 11.97 3.56 9.03
N GLY A 33 13.26 3.51 8.73
CA GLY A 33 14.33 3.52 9.72
C GLY A 33 14.49 2.19 10.46
N SER A 34 14.42 1.05 9.76
CA SER A 34 14.59 -0.30 10.33
C SER A 34 15.93 -0.51 10.99
N THR A 35 15.95 -1.43 11.99
CA THR A 35 17.12 -1.75 12.81
C THR A 35 17.47 -3.24 12.82
N ASP A 36 16.69 -4.07 12.12
CA ASP A 36 16.77 -5.53 12.11
C ASP A 36 17.64 -6.13 10.98
N GLY A 37 18.24 -5.29 10.13
CA GLY A 37 18.96 -5.72 8.93
C GLY A 37 18.12 -5.66 7.64
N SER A 38 16.93 -5.08 7.69
CA SER A 38 16.09 -4.84 6.49
C SER A 38 16.82 -4.02 5.43
N ARG A 39 17.63 -3.03 5.83
CA ARG A 39 18.37 -2.15 4.92
C ARG A 39 19.36 -2.90 4.06
N GLU A 40 20.10 -3.82 4.66
CA GLU A 40 21.10 -4.65 3.98
C GLU A 40 20.42 -5.52 2.92
N VAL A 41 19.28 -6.12 3.25
CA VAL A 41 18.48 -6.93 2.32
C VAL A 41 17.95 -6.07 1.17
N LEU A 42 17.41 -4.90 1.44
CA LEU A 42 16.91 -3.97 0.42
C LEU A 42 18.03 -3.45 -0.50
N ALA A 43 19.20 -3.14 0.05
CA ALA A 43 20.37 -2.73 -0.73
C ALA A 43 20.85 -3.86 -1.67
N GLU A 44 20.82 -5.12 -1.20
CA GLU A 44 21.13 -6.28 -2.01
C GLU A 44 20.13 -6.44 -3.16
N ILE A 45 18.84 -6.39 -2.89
CA ILE A 45 17.78 -6.47 -3.91
C ILE A 45 17.96 -5.37 -4.96
N GLN A 46 18.14 -4.11 -4.54
CA GLN A 46 18.35 -2.98 -5.44
C GLN A 46 19.58 -3.14 -6.30
N SER A 47 20.64 -3.76 -5.80
CA SER A 47 21.89 -3.95 -6.57
C SER A 47 21.74 -4.95 -7.71
N HIS A 48 20.71 -5.81 -7.68
CA HIS A 48 20.46 -6.88 -8.66
C HIS A 48 19.28 -6.59 -9.62
N ASP A 49 18.45 -5.58 -9.32
CA ASP A 49 17.30 -5.26 -10.15
C ASP A 49 17.15 -3.74 -10.33
N GLU A 50 17.30 -3.27 -11.57
CA GLU A 50 17.19 -1.86 -11.95
C GLU A 50 15.79 -1.26 -11.79
N HIS A 51 14.75 -2.11 -11.71
CA HIS A 51 13.39 -1.67 -11.44
C HIS A 51 13.16 -1.34 -9.97
N VAL A 52 14.10 -1.72 -9.08
CA VAL A 52 13.98 -1.52 -7.65
C VAL A 52 14.68 -0.25 -7.20
N ARG A 53 13.97 0.56 -6.43
CA ARG A 53 14.51 1.75 -5.76
C ARG A 53 14.19 1.67 -4.27
N VAL A 54 15.15 2.06 -3.44
CA VAL A 54 14.99 2.09 -1.98
C VAL A 54 15.05 3.52 -1.48
N ILE A 55 14.10 3.89 -0.65
CA ILE A 55 14.04 5.16 0.07
C ILE A 55 14.22 4.87 1.55
N GLU A 56 15.29 5.38 2.13
CA GLU A 56 15.57 5.20 3.56
C GLU A 56 15.22 6.47 4.33
N LEU A 57 14.34 6.34 5.31
CA LEU A 57 14.07 7.41 6.26
C LEU A 57 15.11 7.38 7.38
N ARG A 58 15.46 8.56 7.91
CA ARG A 58 16.52 8.70 8.92
C ARG A 58 16.20 8.00 10.25
N ARG A 59 14.94 7.79 10.56
CA ARG A 59 14.40 7.08 11.72
C ARG A 59 12.97 6.66 11.46
N ASN A 60 12.37 5.91 12.36
CA ASN A 60 10.94 5.63 12.29
C ASN A 60 10.12 6.91 12.49
N PHE A 61 9.39 7.31 11.45
CA PHE A 61 8.46 8.44 11.40
C PHE A 61 7.00 7.98 11.33
N GLY A 62 6.78 6.67 11.11
CA GLY A 62 5.46 6.05 10.97
C GLY A 62 5.00 5.88 9.53
N GLN A 63 4.02 5.01 9.34
CA GLN A 63 3.52 4.54 8.04
C GLN A 63 3.08 5.69 7.12
N THR A 64 2.48 6.75 7.67
CA THR A 64 2.05 7.91 6.85
C THR A 64 3.23 8.62 6.21
N ALA A 65 4.33 8.80 6.94
CA ALA A 65 5.54 9.43 6.40
C ALA A 65 6.21 8.55 5.33
N ALA A 66 6.24 7.23 5.56
CA ALA A 66 6.75 6.28 4.57
C ALA A 66 5.91 6.32 3.28
N LEU A 67 4.58 6.31 3.38
CA LEU A 67 3.70 6.45 2.22
C LEU A 67 3.90 7.78 1.50
N ALA A 68 3.99 8.90 2.22
CA ALA A 68 4.24 10.21 1.62
C ALA A 68 5.56 10.23 0.83
N ALA A 69 6.64 9.70 1.40
CA ALA A 69 7.94 9.60 0.70
C ALA A 69 7.86 8.73 -0.57
N GLY A 70 7.10 7.63 -0.52
CA GLY A 70 6.83 6.78 -1.68
C GLY A 70 6.03 7.54 -2.75
N PHE A 71 4.97 8.24 -2.37
CA PHE A 71 4.13 9.03 -3.28
C PHE A 71 4.90 10.15 -3.98
N ASP A 72 5.73 10.87 -3.25
CA ASP A 72 6.57 11.94 -3.80
C ASP A 72 7.59 11.41 -4.82
N SER A 73 8.01 10.17 -4.67
CA SER A 73 9.06 9.55 -5.49
C SER A 73 8.54 8.71 -6.64
N ALA A 74 7.25 8.32 -6.62
CA ALA A 74 6.65 7.47 -7.63
C ALA A 74 6.51 8.20 -8.97
N VAL A 75 6.92 7.54 -10.07
CA VAL A 75 6.83 8.07 -11.44
C VAL A 75 5.79 7.35 -12.30
N GLY A 76 5.30 6.19 -11.87
CA GLY A 76 4.31 5.39 -12.58
C GLY A 76 2.95 6.08 -12.70
N GLY A 77 2.23 5.88 -13.80
CA GLY A 77 0.87 6.42 -14.02
C GLY A 77 -0.19 5.83 -13.07
N ILE A 78 0.08 4.66 -12.50
CA ILE A 78 -0.71 4.02 -11.44
C ILE A 78 0.24 3.69 -10.30
N VAL A 79 -0.13 4.06 -9.09
CA VAL A 79 0.62 3.77 -7.86
C VAL A 79 -0.12 2.72 -7.07
N ILE A 80 0.58 1.64 -6.70
CA ILE A 80 0.04 0.58 -5.87
C ILE A 80 0.79 0.59 -4.55
N THR A 81 0.05 0.62 -3.44
CA THR A 81 0.61 0.55 -2.09
C THR A 81 0.38 -0.84 -1.50
N MET A 82 1.35 -1.32 -0.73
CA MET A 82 1.28 -2.61 -0.04
C MET A 82 2.19 -2.59 1.19
N ASP A 83 1.77 -3.25 2.27
CA ASP A 83 2.65 -3.50 3.42
C ASP A 83 3.55 -4.71 3.15
N ALA A 84 4.74 -4.71 3.77
CA ALA A 84 5.73 -5.79 3.62
C ALA A 84 5.56 -6.92 4.64
N ASP A 85 4.47 -6.95 5.41
CA ASP A 85 4.20 -7.88 6.50
C ASP A 85 3.58 -9.23 6.06
N GLY A 86 3.44 -9.44 4.74
CA GLY A 86 2.86 -10.65 4.16
C GLY A 86 1.33 -10.80 4.33
N GLN A 87 0.62 -9.75 4.79
CA GLN A 87 -0.85 -9.80 4.91
C GLN A 87 -1.58 -9.58 3.57
N ASN A 88 -0.89 -9.07 2.57
CA ASN A 88 -1.43 -8.82 1.24
C ASN A 88 -0.73 -9.74 0.22
N ASP A 89 -1.47 -10.29 -0.73
CA ASP A 89 -0.91 -11.12 -1.80
C ASP A 89 -0.67 -10.26 -3.05
N PRO A 90 0.57 -10.19 -3.58
CA PRO A 90 0.85 -9.50 -4.84
C PRO A 90 0.01 -9.96 -6.02
N LYS A 91 -0.50 -11.19 -6.00
CA LYS A 91 -1.39 -11.74 -7.04
C LYS A 91 -2.73 -11.03 -7.16
N ASP A 92 -3.09 -10.19 -6.18
CA ASP A 92 -4.29 -9.36 -6.25
C ASP A 92 -4.06 -8.06 -7.06
N ILE A 93 -2.81 -7.71 -7.37
CA ILE A 93 -2.46 -6.52 -8.18
C ILE A 93 -3.19 -6.47 -9.52
N PRO A 94 -3.25 -7.54 -10.33
CA PRO A 94 -3.98 -7.52 -11.60
C PRO A 94 -5.46 -7.18 -11.45
N LEU A 95 -6.09 -7.63 -10.36
CA LEU A 95 -7.50 -7.33 -10.08
C LEU A 95 -7.70 -5.83 -9.83
N LEU A 96 -6.85 -5.23 -8.99
CA LEU A 96 -6.91 -3.78 -8.71
C LEU A 96 -6.65 -2.96 -9.98
N LEU A 97 -5.69 -3.36 -10.80
CA LEU A 97 -5.42 -2.69 -12.07
C LEU A 97 -6.62 -2.75 -13.01
N SER A 98 -7.34 -3.88 -13.06
CA SER A 98 -8.54 -4.00 -13.87
C SER A 98 -9.63 -3.01 -13.47
N GLU A 99 -9.77 -2.71 -12.18
CA GLU A 99 -10.74 -1.71 -11.72
C GLU A 99 -10.31 -0.28 -12.11
N ILE A 100 -9.02 0.04 -12.04
CA ILE A 100 -8.52 1.33 -12.56
C ILE A 100 -8.79 1.47 -14.07
N GLU A 101 -8.64 0.38 -14.85
CA GLU A 101 -8.94 0.36 -16.29
C GLU A 101 -10.44 0.52 -16.59
N ARG A 102 -11.31 0.05 -15.71
CA ARG A 102 -12.76 0.28 -15.78
C ARG A 102 -13.17 1.72 -15.48
N GLY A 103 -12.21 2.59 -15.14
CA GLY A 103 -12.42 4.01 -14.95
C GLY A 103 -12.60 4.43 -13.49
N PHE A 104 -12.23 3.56 -12.53
CA PHE A 104 -12.09 3.99 -11.14
C PHE A 104 -10.79 4.78 -10.95
N ASP A 105 -10.80 5.72 -10.02
CA ASP A 105 -9.64 6.53 -9.68
C ASP A 105 -8.80 5.87 -8.61
N MET A 106 -9.45 5.08 -7.75
CA MET A 106 -8.84 4.26 -6.71
C MET A 106 -9.55 2.92 -6.60
N ALA A 107 -8.79 1.84 -6.41
CA ALA A 107 -9.29 0.52 -6.07
C ALA A 107 -8.64 0.07 -4.75
N CYS A 108 -9.45 -0.41 -3.81
CA CYS A 108 -9.00 -0.83 -2.48
C CYS A 108 -9.15 -2.35 -2.33
N GLY A 109 -8.09 -3.00 -1.88
CA GLY A 109 -8.13 -4.41 -1.54
C GLY A 109 -9.03 -4.68 -0.33
N TRP A 110 -9.53 -5.90 -0.23
CA TRP A 110 -10.33 -6.38 0.89
C TRP A 110 -9.75 -7.70 1.40
N ARG A 111 -9.26 -7.71 2.65
CA ARG A 111 -8.73 -8.91 3.31
C ARG A 111 -9.90 -9.80 3.78
N TYR A 112 -10.39 -10.66 2.87
CA TYR A 112 -11.59 -11.49 3.12
C TYR A 112 -11.35 -12.53 4.22
N GLU A 113 -10.19 -13.19 4.24
CA GLU A 113 -9.83 -14.22 5.22
C GLU A 113 -8.81 -13.71 6.25
N ARG A 114 -9.27 -12.94 7.24
CA ARG A 114 -8.42 -12.63 8.39
C ARG A 114 -8.35 -13.82 9.34
N LYS A 115 -7.16 -14.41 9.49
CA LYS A 115 -6.86 -15.45 10.50
C LYS A 115 -6.75 -14.89 11.93
N GLU A 116 -7.22 -13.69 12.20
CA GLU A 116 -7.11 -13.02 13.49
C GLU A 116 -8.25 -13.38 14.44
N ASN A 117 -7.94 -13.37 15.77
CA ASN A 117 -8.95 -13.59 16.81
C ASN A 117 -10.10 -12.58 16.72
N PHE A 118 -11.31 -13.11 16.48
CA PHE A 118 -12.53 -12.34 16.23
C PHE A 118 -12.81 -11.27 17.30
N TRP A 119 -12.66 -11.59 18.58
CA TRP A 119 -13.04 -10.72 19.69
C TRP A 119 -12.07 -9.59 20.01
N LEU A 120 -10.77 -9.80 19.78
CA LEU A 120 -9.73 -8.84 20.20
C LEU A 120 -9.37 -7.81 19.13
N ARG A 121 -9.49 -8.16 17.83
CA ARG A 121 -9.08 -7.27 16.74
C ARG A 121 -10.16 -7.06 15.68
N ARG A 122 -10.99 -8.07 15.39
CA ARG A 122 -12.00 -7.97 14.34
C ARG A 122 -13.17 -7.09 14.76
N PHE A 123 -13.66 -7.22 16.00
CA PHE A 123 -14.80 -6.45 16.51
C PHE A 123 -14.49 -4.94 16.63
N PRO A 124 -13.37 -4.47 17.22
CA PRO A 124 -13.01 -3.05 17.22
C PRO A 124 -12.82 -2.47 15.83
N SER A 125 -12.23 -3.25 14.90
CA SER A 125 -12.05 -2.84 13.51
C SER A 125 -13.39 -2.68 12.78
N MET A 126 -14.35 -3.56 13.00
CA MET A 126 -15.70 -3.44 12.41
C MET A 126 -16.42 -2.19 12.91
N VAL A 127 -16.35 -1.90 14.21
CA VAL A 127 -16.95 -0.69 14.78
C VAL A 127 -16.29 0.56 14.22
N ALA A 128 -14.96 0.58 14.13
CA ALA A 128 -14.22 1.69 13.54
C ALA A 128 -14.56 1.88 12.05
N ASN A 129 -14.60 0.82 11.26
CA ASN A 129 -15.00 0.87 9.85
C ASN A 129 -16.43 1.40 9.68
N GLN A 130 -17.37 0.98 10.54
CA GLN A 130 -18.75 1.43 10.48
C GLN A 130 -18.89 2.90 10.89
N LEU A 131 -18.11 3.36 11.87
CA LEU A 131 -18.10 4.76 12.29
C LEU A 131 -17.51 5.65 11.17
N ILE A 132 -16.40 5.24 10.55
CA ILE A 132 -15.80 5.94 9.43
C ILE A 132 -16.76 5.97 8.24
N SER A 133 -17.36 4.83 7.89
CA SER A 133 -18.36 4.75 6.81
C SER A 133 -19.55 5.69 7.04
N TRP A 134 -20.03 5.79 8.27
CA TRP A 134 -21.16 6.66 8.63
C TRP A 134 -20.78 8.14 8.57
N THR A 135 -19.56 8.49 8.97
CA THR A 135 -19.10 9.89 8.98
C THR A 135 -18.62 10.38 7.60
N THR A 136 -18.17 9.48 6.72
CA THR A 136 -17.61 9.82 5.41
C THR A 136 -18.52 9.49 4.23
N ASP A 137 -19.64 8.81 4.46
CA ASP A 137 -20.57 8.27 3.44
C ASP A 137 -19.90 7.32 2.42
N VAL A 138 -18.71 6.82 2.74
CA VAL A 138 -17.95 5.86 1.92
C VAL A 138 -18.22 4.45 2.44
N LYS A 139 -18.70 3.55 1.58
CA LYS A 139 -18.98 2.15 1.94
C LYS A 139 -17.82 1.25 1.51
N LEU A 140 -16.79 1.12 2.35
CA LEU A 140 -15.72 0.15 2.15
C LEU A 140 -15.82 -0.99 3.17
N HIS A 141 -15.46 -2.18 2.72
CA HIS A 141 -15.44 -3.38 3.58
C HIS A 141 -14.23 -3.40 4.52
N ASP A 142 -13.10 -2.81 4.11
CA ASP A 142 -11.86 -2.77 4.91
C ASP A 142 -11.08 -1.47 4.68
N TYR A 143 -11.24 -0.49 5.56
CA TYR A 143 -10.46 0.76 5.54
C TYR A 143 -9.00 0.57 5.93
N GLY A 144 -8.69 -0.53 6.64
CA GLY A 144 -7.34 -0.83 7.11
C GLY A 144 -6.49 -1.59 6.09
N CYS A 145 -7.04 -1.97 4.93
CA CYS A 145 -6.23 -2.61 3.89
C CYS A 145 -5.30 -1.60 3.23
N THR A 146 -4.01 -1.92 3.20
CA THR A 146 -2.98 -1.07 2.60
C THR A 146 -2.75 -1.37 1.13
N LEU A 147 -3.21 -2.53 0.64
CA LEU A 147 -3.19 -2.85 -0.77
C LEU A 147 -4.22 -1.99 -1.52
N ARG A 148 -3.74 -0.99 -2.24
CA ARG A 148 -4.56 -0.04 -3.00
C ARG A 148 -3.88 0.30 -4.30
N ALA A 149 -4.66 0.41 -5.38
CA ALA A 149 -4.20 1.00 -6.64
C ALA A 149 -4.85 2.38 -6.81
N MET A 150 -4.07 3.36 -7.21
CA MET A 150 -4.48 4.76 -7.36
C MET A 150 -3.86 5.35 -8.62
N ARG A 151 -4.59 6.21 -9.33
CA ARG A 151 -4.00 7.01 -10.41
C ARG A 151 -2.97 7.97 -9.85
N GLN A 152 -1.91 8.25 -10.59
CA GLN A 152 -0.85 9.17 -10.14
C GLN A 152 -1.38 10.58 -9.82
N GLU A 153 -2.36 11.05 -10.57
CA GLU A 153 -3.02 12.34 -10.31
C GLU A 153 -3.67 12.38 -8.92
N VAL A 154 -4.33 11.29 -8.50
CA VAL A 154 -4.91 11.17 -7.15
C VAL A 154 -3.81 11.25 -6.10
N VAL A 155 -2.72 10.51 -6.30
CA VAL A 155 -1.59 10.46 -5.37
C VAL A 155 -0.94 11.83 -5.19
N LYS A 156 -0.81 12.61 -6.26
CA LYS A 156 -0.24 13.97 -6.22
C LYS A 156 -1.08 14.97 -5.43
N ASP A 157 -2.39 14.76 -5.39
CA ASP A 157 -3.31 15.62 -4.65
C ASP A 157 -3.45 15.18 -3.16
N LEU A 158 -2.95 13.99 -2.82
CA LEU A 158 -2.96 13.46 -1.46
C LEU A 158 -1.81 14.03 -0.63
N HIS A 159 -2.09 15.02 0.21
CA HIS A 159 -1.13 15.55 1.17
C HIS A 159 -1.30 14.86 2.53
N LEU A 160 -0.49 13.83 2.79
CA LEU A 160 -0.60 12.98 3.97
C LEU A 160 0.22 13.51 5.15
N TYR A 161 -0.39 13.56 6.34
CA TYR A 161 0.28 13.85 7.62
C TYR A 161 -0.39 13.13 8.80
N GLY A 162 0.31 13.02 9.93
CA GLY A 162 -0.21 12.35 11.13
C GLY A 162 -0.60 10.88 10.84
N GLU A 163 -1.84 10.49 11.13
CA GLU A 163 -2.37 9.15 10.91
C GLU A 163 -3.31 9.06 9.69
N MET A 164 -3.16 9.96 8.72
CA MET A 164 -4.08 10.07 7.58
C MET A 164 -4.04 8.88 6.61
N HIS A 165 -3.00 8.02 6.67
CA HIS A 165 -2.93 6.82 5.82
C HIS A 165 -4.17 5.93 5.91
N ARG A 166 -4.85 5.89 7.08
CA ARG A 166 -6.09 5.13 7.29
C ARG A 166 -7.30 5.74 6.61
N PHE A 167 -7.26 7.04 6.36
CA PHE A 167 -8.38 7.80 5.80
C PHE A 167 -8.22 8.10 4.31
N ILE A 168 -7.18 7.59 3.65
CA ILE A 168 -6.95 7.82 2.22
C ILE A 168 -8.22 7.59 1.37
N PRO A 169 -8.98 6.48 1.53
CA PRO A 169 -10.18 6.28 0.74
C PRO A 169 -11.29 7.30 1.04
N ALA A 170 -11.41 7.73 2.30
CA ALA A 170 -12.37 8.74 2.69
C ALA A 170 -12.02 10.12 2.09
N ILE A 171 -10.74 10.47 2.12
CA ILE A 171 -10.23 11.71 1.50
C ILE A 171 -10.47 11.68 0.00
N ALA A 172 -10.15 10.56 -0.67
CA ALA A 172 -10.37 10.38 -2.09
C ALA A 172 -11.87 10.53 -2.47
N SER A 173 -12.76 9.92 -1.69
CA SER A 173 -14.19 10.09 -1.89
C SER A 173 -14.65 11.54 -1.69
N TRP A 174 -14.14 12.23 -0.67
CA TRP A 174 -14.45 13.64 -0.41
C TRP A 174 -13.98 14.55 -1.56
N MET A 175 -12.89 14.18 -2.23
CA MET A 175 -12.41 14.86 -3.45
C MET A 175 -13.30 14.57 -4.68
N GLY A 176 -14.33 13.72 -4.54
CA GLY A 176 -15.24 13.36 -5.63
C GLY A 176 -14.72 12.25 -6.55
N LEU A 177 -13.70 11.50 -6.12
CA LEU A 177 -13.10 10.41 -6.88
C LEU A 177 -13.97 9.14 -6.82
N ARG A 178 -13.89 8.34 -7.88
CA ARG A 178 -14.59 7.05 -7.99
C ARG A 178 -13.76 5.94 -7.34
N LEU A 179 -14.32 5.28 -6.29
CA LEU A 179 -13.70 4.17 -5.57
C LEU A 179 -14.42 2.87 -5.86
#